data_51fdec58269ea99e4a34607d09189404
#
_entry.id   51fdec58269ea99e4a34607d09189404
#
_cell.length_a   1.000
_cell.length_b   1.000
_cell.length_c   1.000
_cell.angle_alpha   90.00
_cell.angle_beta   90.00
_cell.angle_gamma   90.00
#
_symmetry.space_group_name_H-M   'P 1'
#
loop_
_entity.id
_entity.type
_entity.pdbx_description
1 polymer ?
#
loop_
_entity_poly.entity_id
_entity_poly.type
_entity_poly.pdbx_seq_one_letter_code
_entity_poly.pdbx_strand_id
1 'polypeptide(L)'
;QRQMCIRDRERSAFNLSPYQGKELRPIITYNYDNEHLTPYSYEVDLNDNSMKAEYALSHQSALYRITFEADKPAYIIVNSRNGSIHVGENFISGHQQLSANTNVYVYIEPQEKPVSTGILKDGVIEASKDNAEGINACAAWRFADGTTTVSLRYGISFISEEQAEKNMRNELKDYNIKNLAKTGRQIWNEALGRIKVEGGTEDDKTVLYSSFYRTFERPICMSEAGGRYFSAFDGEVHDDNGTPFYNDDWIWDTYRAAHPLRTLIDQKKEEDIIASFLLMAEQMGTMWMPTFPEVTGDSRRMNSNHAVAAIAD
;
A
#
# COMPACT_ATOMS: atom_id res chain seq x y z
N GLN A 1 -11.74 8.37 14.22
CA GLN A 1 -10.95 7.79 13.12
C GLN A 1 -11.01 6.25 13.11
N ARG A 2 -10.93 5.52 14.22
CA ARG A 2 -11.06 4.05 14.24
C ARG A 2 -12.42 3.54 13.71
N GLN A 3 -13.49 4.31 13.82
CA GLN A 3 -14.82 3.88 13.33
C GLN A 3 -14.99 4.08 11.81
N MET A 4 -14.35 5.07 11.20
CA MET A 4 -14.34 5.20 9.73
C MET A 4 -13.42 4.18 9.06
N CYS A 5 -12.34 3.76 9.72
CA CYS A 5 -11.39 2.76 9.22
C CYS A 5 -11.89 1.29 9.25
N ILE A 6 -13.04 0.98 9.83
CA ILE A 6 -13.59 -0.39 9.79
C ILE A 6 -13.84 -0.85 8.34
N ARG A 7 -14.23 0.05 7.46
CA ARG A 7 -14.38 -0.26 6.02
C ARG A 7 -13.04 -0.43 5.29
N ASP A 8 -11.97 0.22 5.74
CA ASP A 8 -10.64 0.07 5.11
C ASP A 8 -10.04 -1.32 5.38
N ARG A 9 -10.37 -1.97 6.50
CA ARG A 9 -10.00 -3.38 6.74
C ARG A 9 -10.68 -4.34 5.79
N GLU A 10 -11.87 -4.02 5.31
CA GLU A 10 -12.59 -4.80 4.29
C GLU A 10 -12.03 -4.57 2.88
N ARG A 11 -11.21 -3.53 2.68
CA ARG A 11 -10.57 -3.15 1.42
C ARG A 11 -9.11 -3.58 1.32
N SER A 12 -8.60 -4.44 2.21
CA SER A 12 -7.28 -5.05 2.04
C SER A 12 -7.22 -5.72 0.68
N ALA A 13 -6.30 -5.29 -0.17
CA ALA A 13 -6.19 -5.81 -1.52
C ALA A 13 -5.69 -7.26 -1.51
N PHE A 14 -4.56 -7.47 -0.83
CA PHE A 14 -3.95 -8.78 -0.70
C PHE A 14 -3.68 -9.10 0.77
N ASN A 15 -3.80 -10.38 1.12
CA ASN A 15 -3.28 -10.89 2.38
C ASN A 15 -1.97 -11.61 2.10
N LEU A 16 -0.90 -11.18 2.76
CA LEU A 16 0.38 -11.86 2.79
C LEU A 16 0.56 -12.43 4.19
N SER A 17 0.46 -13.74 4.31
CA SER A 17 0.33 -14.43 5.59
C SER A 17 1.47 -15.41 5.82
N PRO A 18 2.40 -15.14 6.77
CA PRO A 18 3.36 -16.14 7.24
C PRO A 18 2.65 -17.24 8.02
N TYR A 19 3.07 -18.48 7.86
CA TYR A 19 2.41 -19.59 8.52
C TYR A 19 3.35 -20.76 8.86
N GLN A 20 3.13 -21.38 10.04
CA GLN A 20 3.87 -22.54 10.53
C GLN A 20 2.92 -23.61 11.10
N GLY A 21 1.91 -24.00 10.35
CA GLY A 21 0.94 -25.00 10.78
C GLY A 21 0.79 -26.13 9.77
N LYS A 22 -0.09 -27.07 10.08
CA LYS A 22 -0.36 -28.25 9.22
C LYS A 22 -1.47 -28.00 8.21
N GLU A 23 -2.43 -27.13 8.54
CA GLU A 23 -3.60 -26.87 7.69
C GLU A 23 -3.45 -25.50 7.01
N LEU A 24 -3.11 -25.51 5.73
CA LEU A 24 -3.02 -24.28 4.94
C LEU A 24 -4.42 -23.75 4.62
N ARG A 25 -4.63 -22.45 4.80
CA ARG A 25 -5.89 -21.77 4.50
C ARG A 25 -5.60 -20.44 3.78
N PRO A 26 -6.49 -19.96 2.91
CA PRO A 26 -6.31 -18.69 2.21
C PRO A 26 -6.17 -17.49 3.15
N ILE A 27 -6.82 -17.54 4.31
CA ILE A 27 -6.81 -16.48 5.31
C ILE A 27 -6.38 -17.08 6.64
N ILE A 28 -5.34 -16.51 7.23
CA ILE A 28 -4.80 -16.90 8.54
C ILE A 28 -5.13 -15.81 9.56
N THR A 29 -5.52 -16.25 10.75
CA THR A 29 -5.75 -15.37 11.91
C THR A 29 -4.62 -15.56 12.90
N TYR A 30 -4.14 -14.47 13.48
CA TYR A 30 -3.05 -14.45 14.45
C TYR A 30 -3.48 -13.80 15.75
N ASN A 31 -2.94 -14.30 16.86
CA ASN A 31 -2.71 -13.46 18.03
C ASN A 31 -1.45 -12.65 17.79
N TYR A 32 -1.35 -11.46 18.33
CA TYR A 32 -0.17 -10.61 18.15
C TYR A 32 0.17 -9.84 19.42
N ASP A 33 1.45 -9.56 19.59
CA ASP A 33 1.99 -8.79 20.71
C ASP A 33 3.23 -8.00 20.27
N ASN A 34 3.76 -7.14 21.15
CA ASN A 34 4.97 -6.36 20.92
C ASN A 34 4.93 -5.54 19.62
N GLU A 35 3.76 -4.98 19.30
CA GLU A 35 3.57 -4.17 18.10
C GLU A 35 4.37 -2.87 18.21
N HIS A 36 5.24 -2.63 17.22
CA HIS A 36 5.97 -1.37 17.06
C HIS A 36 5.71 -0.76 15.70
N LEU A 37 5.04 0.38 15.69
CA LEU A 37 4.64 1.10 14.49
C LEU A 37 5.32 2.46 14.40
N THR A 38 5.95 2.74 13.27
CA THR A 38 6.47 4.05 12.89
C THR A 38 5.91 4.45 11.53
N PRO A 39 6.07 5.71 11.09
CA PRO A 39 5.65 6.10 9.73
C PRO A 39 6.37 5.36 8.59
N TYR A 40 7.48 4.68 8.85
CA TYR A 40 8.36 4.08 7.84
C TYR A 40 8.66 2.61 8.06
N SER A 41 8.24 2.03 9.18
CA SER A 41 8.44 0.61 9.49
C SER A 41 7.40 0.08 10.47
N TYR A 42 7.22 -1.22 10.43
CA TYR A 42 6.33 -1.96 11.33
C TYR A 42 7.00 -3.25 11.78
N GLU A 43 6.76 -3.62 13.03
CA GLU A 43 7.28 -4.84 13.63
C GLU A 43 6.23 -5.40 14.59
N VAL A 44 6.04 -6.72 14.58
CA VAL A 44 5.05 -7.40 15.42
C VAL A 44 5.46 -8.84 15.64
N ASP A 45 5.22 -9.34 16.87
CA ASP A 45 5.30 -10.75 17.19
C ASP A 45 3.93 -11.42 17.00
N LEU A 46 3.92 -12.58 16.36
CA LEU A 46 2.72 -13.33 15.99
C LEU A 46 2.68 -14.67 16.74
N ASN A 47 1.46 -15.12 17.13
CA ASN A 47 1.20 -16.42 17.72
C ASN A 47 2.13 -16.74 18.90
N ASP A 48 2.02 -15.97 19.99
CA ASP A 48 2.81 -16.16 21.23
C ASP A 48 4.33 -16.14 20.98
N ASN A 49 4.79 -15.22 20.13
CA ASN A 49 6.20 -15.01 19.73
C ASN A 49 6.80 -16.15 18.91
N SER A 50 5.99 -17.04 18.33
CA SER A 50 6.48 -18.11 17.45
C SER A 50 6.96 -17.61 16.09
N MET A 51 6.47 -16.46 15.67
CA MET A 51 6.89 -15.79 14.43
C MET A 51 7.02 -14.29 14.68
N LYS A 52 7.91 -13.65 13.93
CA LYS A 52 8.04 -12.19 13.93
C LYS A 52 7.92 -11.68 12.51
N ALA A 53 7.08 -10.66 12.32
CA ALA A 53 6.96 -9.97 11.06
C ALA A 53 7.50 -8.54 11.17
N GLU A 54 8.38 -8.19 10.24
CA GLU A 54 8.93 -6.84 10.10
C GLU A 54 8.66 -6.37 8.68
N TYR A 55 8.29 -5.10 8.50
CA TYR A 55 8.28 -4.50 7.18
C TYR A 55 8.76 -3.06 7.19
N ALA A 56 9.29 -2.62 6.03
CA ALA A 56 9.59 -1.23 5.73
C ALA A 56 9.08 -0.91 4.33
N LEU A 57 8.63 0.32 4.14
CA LEU A 57 7.95 0.74 2.92
C LEU A 57 8.73 1.82 2.18
N SER A 58 8.55 1.83 0.87
CA SER A 58 8.92 2.88 -0.06
C SER A 58 7.64 3.53 -0.62
N HIS A 59 7.68 4.09 -1.83
CA HIS A 59 6.52 4.78 -2.42
C HIS A 59 5.42 3.79 -2.85
N GLN A 60 5.75 2.83 -3.72
CA GLN A 60 4.83 1.80 -4.25
C GLN A 60 5.33 0.39 -3.97
N SER A 61 6.29 0.25 -3.06
CA SER A 61 6.95 -1.02 -2.77
C SER A 61 7.26 -1.16 -1.30
N ALA A 62 7.47 -2.40 -0.84
CA ALA A 62 7.93 -2.65 0.51
C ALA A 62 8.78 -3.91 0.60
N LEU A 63 9.57 -3.98 1.68
CA LEU A 63 10.27 -5.17 2.11
C LEU A 63 9.56 -5.78 3.32
N TYR A 64 9.42 -7.10 3.28
CA TYR A 64 9.03 -7.91 4.43
C TYR A 64 10.18 -8.80 4.86
N ARG A 65 10.31 -9.00 6.17
CA ARG A 65 11.14 -10.03 6.76
C ARG A 65 10.35 -10.76 7.82
N ILE A 66 10.26 -12.08 7.65
CA ILE A 66 9.55 -12.95 8.58
C ILE A 66 10.57 -13.85 9.25
N THR A 67 10.55 -13.89 10.58
CA THR A 67 11.32 -14.86 11.37
C THR A 67 10.40 -15.98 11.80
N PHE A 68 10.88 -17.21 11.65
CA PHE A 68 10.17 -18.46 11.92
C PHE A 68 10.91 -19.31 12.96
N GLU A 69 10.21 -20.21 13.64
CA GLU A 69 10.82 -21.30 14.43
C GLU A 69 11.43 -22.36 13.51
N ALA A 70 12.63 -22.83 13.83
CA ALA A 70 13.39 -23.74 12.97
C ALA A 70 12.82 -25.17 12.87
N ASP A 71 12.05 -25.59 13.87
CA ASP A 71 11.50 -26.94 13.99
C ASP A 71 10.14 -27.12 13.29
N LYS A 72 9.62 -26.05 12.69
CA LYS A 72 8.34 -26.05 11.98
C LYS A 72 8.50 -25.64 10.53
N PRO A 73 7.65 -26.18 9.61
CA PRO A 73 7.71 -25.75 8.21
C PRO A 73 7.32 -24.29 8.07
N ALA A 74 8.05 -23.56 7.24
CA ALA A 74 7.80 -22.16 6.95
C ALA A 74 7.01 -22.00 5.65
N TYR A 75 5.89 -21.28 5.72
CA TYR A 75 5.05 -20.96 4.56
C TYR A 75 4.80 -19.46 4.46
N ILE A 76 4.67 -18.98 3.24
CA ILE A 76 4.07 -17.68 2.91
C ILE A 76 2.86 -17.94 2.03
N ILE A 77 1.72 -17.42 2.44
CA ILE A 77 0.45 -17.55 1.74
C ILE A 77 0.05 -16.19 1.20
N VAL A 78 -0.23 -16.10 -0.09
CA VAL A 78 -0.68 -14.88 -0.77
C VAL A 78 -2.10 -15.10 -1.26
N ASN A 79 -3.02 -14.25 -0.84
CA ASN A 79 -4.43 -14.35 -1.17
C ASN A 79 -4.94 -13.04 -1.77
N SER A 80 -5.64 -13.14 -2.92
CA SER A 80 -6.50 -12.09 -3.45
C SER A 80 -7.95 -12.41 -3.07
N ARG A 81 -8.64 -11.46 -2.44
CA ARG A 81 -10.03 -11.68 -1.98
C ARG A 81 -11.02 -11.81 -3.14
N ASN A 82 -10.77 -11.11 -4.23
CA ASN A 82 -11.55 -11.19 -5.46
C ASN A 82 -10.70 -10.67 -6.63
N GLY A 83 -10.08 -11.56 -7.36
CA GLY A 83 -9.18 -11.22 -8.46
C GLY A 83 -8.45 -12.42 -8.99
N SER A 84 -7.15 -12.28 -9.28
CA SER A 84 -6.31 -13.37 -9.76
C SER A 84 -5.01 -13.48 -8.98
N ILE A 85 -4.43 -14.66 -9.00
CA ILE A 85 -3.07 -14.95 -8.56
C ILE A 85 -2.38 -15.75 -9.65
N HIS A 86 -1.18 -15.33 -10.03
CA HIS A 86 -0.27 -16.02 -10.94
C HIS A 86 0.99 -16.43 -10.18
N VAL A 87 1.49 -17.62 -10.45
CA VAL A 87 2.65 -18.20 -9.80
C VAL A 87 3.74 -18.47 -10.84
N GLY A 88 4.85 -17.76 -10.74
CA GLY A 88 6.04 -18.01 -11.54
C GLY A 88 7.07 -18.86 -10.79
N GLU A 89 8.23 -19.06 -11.39
CA GLU A 89 9.31 -19.88 -10.80
C GLU A 89 9.78 -19.31 -9.46
N ASN A 90 9.88 -17.98 -9.35
CA ASN A 90 10.37 -17.28 -8.16
C ASN A 90 9.57 -15.98 -7.88
N PHE A 91 8.31 -15.94 -8.24
CA PHE A 91 7.43 -14.82 -7.93
C PHE A 91 5.97 -15.28 -7.79
N ILE A 92 5.19 -14.48 -7.12
CA ILE A 92 3.73 -14.49 -7.17
C ILE A 92 3.30 -13.10 -7.61
N SER A 93 2.40 -13.02 -8.59
CA SER A 93 1.75 -11.80 -9.01
C SER A 93 0.24 -11.97 -9.06
N GLY A 94 -0.48 -10.91 -9.33
CA GLY A 94 -1.93 -10.98 -9.46
C GLY A 94 -2.60 -9.63 -9.30
N HIS A 95 -3.92 -9.65 -9.30
CA HIS A 95 -4.70 -8.45 -9.04
C HIS A 95 -5.82 -8.70 -8.03
N GLN A 96 -6.25 -7.62 -7.42
CA GLN A 96 -7.46 -7.52 -6.62
C GLN A 96 -8.37 -6.49 -7.26
N GLN A 97 -9.59 -6.87 -7.57
CA GLN A 97 -10.62 -5.95 -8.04
C GLN A 97 -11.14 -5.09 -6.88
N LEU A 98 -11.01 -3.77 -7.01
CA LEU A 98 -11.51 -2.79 -6.03
C LEU A 98 -12.88 -2.25 -6.41
N SER A 99 -13.11 -2.07 -7.72
CA SER A 99 -14.40 -1.66 -8.29
C SER A 99 -14.57 -2.27 -9.69
N ALA A 100 -15.64 -1.96 -10.38
CA ALA A 100 -15.87 -2.44 -11.74
C ALA A 100 -14.71 -2.08 -12.71
N ASN A 101 -14.08 -0.93 -12.51
CA ASN A 101 -13.07 -0.39 -13.42
C ASN A 101 -11.68 -0.23 -12.77
N THR A 102 -11.52 -0.56 -11.49
CA THR A 102 -10.26 -0.35 -10.77
C THR A 102 -9.74 -1.64 -10.19
N ASN A 103 -8.54 -2.01 -10.59
CA ASN A 103 -7.77 -3.09 -10.00
C ASN A 103 -6.55 -2.53 -9.30
N VAL A 104 -6.08 -3.23 -8.26
CA VAL A 104 -4.72 -3.09 -7.76
C VAL A 104 -3.98 -4.38 -8.06
N TYR A 105 -2.81 -4.24 -8.64
CA TYR A 105 -1.92 -5.34 -9.02
C TYR A 105 -0.78 -5.44 -8.02
N VAL A 106 -0.26 -6.65 -7.86
CA VAL A 106 0.90 -6.93 -7.01
C VAL A 106 1.89 -7.82 -7.75
N TYR A 107 3.17 -7.59 -7.47
CA TYR A 107 4.25 -8.50 -7.83
C TYR A 107 5.12 -8.71 -6.59
N ILE A 108 5.37 -9.96 -6.21
CA ILE A 108 6.07 -10.35 -4.99
C ILE A 108 7.15 -11.35 -5.34
N GLU A 109 8.37 -11.16 -4.81
CA GLU A 109 9.43 -12.17 -4.94
C GLU A 109 10.16 -12.38 -3.60
N PRO A 110 10.52 -13.64 -3.28
CA PRO A 110 11.31 -13.98 -2.11
C PRO A 110 12.81 -13.89 -2.42
N GLN A 111 13.60 -13.60 -1.40
CA GLN A 111 15.06 -13.72 -1.45
C GLN A 111 15.48 -15.19 -1.40
N GLU A 112 14.85 -15.94 -0.49
CA GLU A 112 15.07 -17.37 -0.28
C GLU A 112 14.24 -18.17 -1.28
N LYS A 113 14.87 -19.13 -2.00
CA LYS A 113 14.16 -19.95 -2.97
C LYS A 113 13.20 -20.92 -2.27
N PRO A 114 11.89 -20.89 -2.58
CA PRO A 114 10.95 -21.87 -2.05
C PRO A 114 11.24 -23.28 -2.60
N VAL A 115 11.01 -24.31 -1.79
CA VAL A 115 11.11 -25.73 -2.22
C VAL A 115 9.81 -26.22 -2.84
N SER A 116 8.70 -25.55 -2.61
CA SER A 116 7.43 -25.80 -3.28
C SER A 116 6.69 -24.48 -3.47
N THR A 117 6.10 -24.32 -4.64
CA THR A 117 5.29 -23.18 -5.03
C THR A 117 4.09 -23.66 -5.84
N GLY A 118 2.95 -23.00 -5.75
CA GLY A 118 1.76 -23.32 -6.52
C GLY A 118 0.48 -22.69 -5.96
N ILE A 119 -0.62 -23.00 -6.61
CA ILE A 119 -1.94 -22.56 -6.18
C ILE A 119 -2.36 -23.32 -4.92
N LEU A 120 -2.83 -22.60 -3.92
CA LEU A 120 -3.35 -23.20 -2.70
C LEU A 120 -4.85 -23.48 -2.87
N LYS A 121 -5.19 -24.78 -2.89
CA LYS A 121 -6.56 -25.26 -2.98
C LYS A 121 -6.80 -26.38 -1.96
N ASP A 122 -7.90 -26.29 -1.22
CA ASP A 122 -8.31 -27.30 -0.23
C ASP A 122 -7.18 -27.71 0.75
N GLY A 123 -6.35 -26.76 1.14
CA GLY A 123 -5.23 -26.95 2.06
C GLY A 123 -3.98 -27.58 1.44
N VAL A 124 -3.93 -27.74 0.11
CA VAL A 124 -2.81 -28.34 -0.62
C VAL A 124 -2.22 -27.35 -1.62
N ILE A 125 -0.89 -27.34 -1.73
CA ILE A 125 -0.19 -26.57 -2.77
C ILE A 125 -0.16 -27.42 -4.04
N GLU A 126 -0.95 -27.03 -5.04
CA GLU A 126 -1.01 -27.66 -6.36
C GLU A 126 0.10 -27.08 -7.25
N ALA A 127 1.29 -27.68 -7.24
CA ALA A 127 2.46 -27.22 -7.98
C ALA A 127 2.31 -27.31 -9.52
N SER A 128 1.33 -28.03 -10.02
CA SER A 128 1.03 -28.13 -11.46
C SER A 128 0.15 -27.01 -11.98
N LYS A 129 -0.33 -26.13 -11.11
CA LYS A 129 -1.16 -24.95 -11.45
C LYS A 129 -0.40 -23.69 -11.17
N ASP A 130 -0.45 -22.79 -12.12
CA ASP A 130 0.24 -21.49 -12.10
C ASP A 130 -0.70 -20.29 -11.98
N ASN A 131 -2.03 -20.51 -12.05
CA ASN A 131 -3.01 -19.44 -11.91
C ASN A 131 -4.26 -19.86 -11.13
N ALA A 132 -4.90 -18.88 -10.49
CA ALA A 132 -6.22 -18.99 -9.89
C ALA A 132 -6.95 -17.64 -10.05
N GLU A 133 -8.27 -17.72 -10.20
CA GLU A 133 -9.14 -16.54 -10.33
C GLU A 133 -10.37 -16.64 -9.43
N GLY A 134 -10.96 -15.49 -9.09
CA GLY A 134 -12.19 -15.38 -8.35
C GLY A 134 -12.00 -15.10 -6.86
N ILE A 135 -12.96 -15.53 -6.07
CA ILE A 135 -12.99 -15.30 -4.62
C ILE A 135 -11.94 -16.17 -3.94
N ASN A 136 -11.08 -15.54 -3.14
CA ASN A 136 -9.99 -16.19 -2.43
C ASN A 136 -8.99 -16.94 -3.37
N ALA A 137 -8.72 -16.38 -4.56
CA ALA A 137 -7.60 -16.83 -5.37
C ALA A 137 -6.32 -16.78 -4.52
N CYS A 138 -5.63 -17.91 -4.38
CA CYS A 138 -4.60 -18.07 -3.37
C CYS A 138 -3.43 -18.90 -3.87
N ALA A 139 -2.22 -18.49 -3.55
CA ALA A 139 -1.00 -19.24 -3.76
C ALA A 139 -0.19 -19.36 -2.47
N ALA A 140 0.71 -20.32 -2.42
CA ALA A 140 1.60 -20.47 -1.29
C ALA A 140 3.01 -20.88 -1.73
N TRP A 141 3.98 -20.42 -0.96
CA TRP A 141 5.34 -20.91 -0.94
C TRP A 141 5.58 -21.74 0.31
N ARG A 142 6.25 -22.88 0.13
CA ARG A 142 6.88 -23.63 1.21
C ARG A 142 8.38 -23.47 1.11
N PHE A 143 9.04 -23.17 2.20
CA PHE A 143 10.48 -23.07 2.29
C PHE A 143 11.09 -24.36 2.86
N ALA A 144 12.42 -24.52 2.71
CA ALA A 144 13.13 -25.70 3.20
C ALA A 144 12.96 -25.87 4.71
N ASP A 145 12.99 -27.10 5.17
CA ASP A 145 12.94 -27.38 6.60
C ASP A 145 14.16 -26.76 7.30
N GLY A 146 13.92 -26.16 8.46
CA GLY A 146 14.93 -25.39 9.19
C GLY A 146 15.08 -23.94 8.75
N THR A 147 14.28 -23.45 7.79
CA THR A 147 14.28 -22.03 7.43
C THR A 147 13.78 -21.19 8.58
N THR A 148 14.62 -20.29 9.08
CA THR A 148 14.29 -19.38 10.18
C THR A 148 14.01 -17.95 9.74
N THR A 149 14.32 -17.60 8.50
CA THR A 149 14.08 -16.25 7.98
C THR A 149 13.67 -16.33 6.52
N VAL A 150 12.64 -15.55 6.17
CA VAL A 150 12.22 -15.32 4.79
C VAL A 150 12.10 -13.83 4.57
N SER A 151 12.77 -13.33 3.54
CA SER A 151 12.71 -11.94 3.12
C SER A 151 11.96 -11.84 1.79
N LEU A 152 11.03 -10.90 1.71
CA LEU A 152 10.22 -10.65 0.53
C LEU A 152 10.34 -9.19 0.12
N ARG A 153 10.28 -8.93 -1.17
CA ARG A 153 9.98 -7.61 -1.70
C ARG A 153 8.74 -7.66 -2.57
N TYR A 154 7.95 -6.62 -2.52
CA TYR A 154 6.80 -6.50 -3.40
C TYR A 154 6.63 -5.08 -3.93
N GLY A 155 5.98 -4.97 -5.07
CA GLY A 155 5.49 -3.73 -5.61
C GLY A 155 4.00 -3.81 -5.88
N ILE A 156 3.34 -2.67 -5.88
CA ILE A 156 1.94 -2.51 -6.26
C ILE A 156 1.84 -1.58 -7.47
N SER A 157 0.75 -1.73 -8.21
CA SER A 157 0.40 -0.86 -9.33
C SER A 157 -1.11 -0.81 -9.50
N PHE A 158 -1.61 0.31 -10.03
CA PHE A 158 -2.99 0.41 -10.53
C PHE A 158 -3.08 0.20 -12.05
N ILE A 159 -1.94 -0.07 -12.71
CA ILE A 159 -1.83 -0.21 -14.17
C ILE A 159 -1.79 -1.68 -14.59
N SER A 160 -0.81 -2.45 -14.09
CA SER A 160 -0.63 -3.88 -14.42
C SER A 160 0.34 -4.59 -13.46
N GLU A 161 0.43 -5.93 -13.59
CA GLU A 161 1.40 -6.76 -12.85
C GLU A 161 2.85 -6.42 -13.25
N GLU A 162 3.10 -6.18 -14.55
CA GLU A 162 4.42 -5.78 -15.07
C GLU A 162 4.83 -4.40 -14.53
N GLN A 163 3.86 -3.50 -14.39
CA GLN A 163 4.15 -2.20 -13.80
C GLN A 163 4.42 -2.31 -12.29
N ALA A 164 3.74 -3.21 -11.58
CA ALA A 164 4.03 -3.51 -10.18
C ALA A 164 5.46 -4.05 -10.01
N GLU A 165 5.92 -4.95 -10.89
CA GLU A 165 7.30 -5.39 -10.95
C GLU A 165 8.27 -4.23 -11.20
N LYS A 166 7.97 -3.38 -12.19
CA LYS A 166 8.79 -2.21 -12.53
C LYS A 166 8.91 -1.23 -11.35
N ASN A 167 7.81 -0.95 -10.65
CA ASN A 167 7.81 -0.12 -9.46
C ASN A 167 8.73 -0.71 -8.38
N MET A 168 8.57 -1.99 -8.08
CA MET A 168 9.42 -2.71 -7.12
C MET A 168 10.90 -2.64 -7.49
N ARG A 169 11.27 -2.97 -8.73
CA ARG A 169 12.66 -2.96 -9.18
C ARG A 169 13.28 -1.57 -9.23
N ASN A 170 12.45 -0.55 -9.46
CA ASN A 170 12.89 0.85 -9.44
C ASN A 170 13.27 1.29 -8.02
N GLU A 171 12.47 0.92 -7.02
CA GLU A 171 12.59 1.40 -5.66
C GLU A 171 13.47 0.50 -4.77
N LEU A 172 13.40 -0.82 -4.95
CA LEU A 172 14.06 -1.81 -4.09
C LEU A 172 15.20 -2.52 -4.83
N LYS A 173 16.45 -2.18 -4.47
CA LYS A 173 17.64 -2.77 -5.09
C LYS A 173 18.14 -4.01 -4.36
N ASP A 174 17.79 -4.17 -3.10
CA ASP A 174 18.18 -5.28 -2.24
C ASP A 174 17.06 -5.64 -1.24
N TYR A 175 17.35 -6.54 -0.30
CA TYR A 175 16.44 -6.95 0.78
C TYR A 175 16.81 -6.35 2.14
N ASN A 176 17.54 -5.23 2.16
CA ASN A 176 18.00 -4.62 3.41
C ASN A 176 16.89 -3.74 4.04
N ILE A 177 16.03 -4.38 4.82
CA ILE A 177 14.90 -3.73 5.50
C ILE A 177 15.34 -2.58 6.43
N LYS A 178 16.49 -2.72 7.10
CA LYS A 178 17.00 -1.67 8.00
C LYS A 178 17.43 -0.42 7.24
N ASN A 179 18.02 -0.62 6.06
CA ASN A 179 18.42 0.49 5.20
C ASN A 179 17.19 1.21 4.62
N LEU A 180 16.18 0.46 4.19
CA LEU A 180 14.92 1.03 3.70
C LEU A 180 14.22 1.83 4.81
N ALA A 181 14.09 1.27 6.02
CA ALA A 181 13.52 1.97 7.16
C ALA A 181 14.29 3.25 7.53
N LYS A 182 15.64 3.21 7.44
CA LYS A 182 16.47 4.40 7.66
C LYS A 182 16.19 5.50 6.63
N THR A 183 16.07 5.13 5.36
CA THR A 183 15.70 6.07 4.29
C THR A 183 14.31 6.66 4.52
N GLY A 184 13.33 5.83 4.84
CA GLY A 184 11.98 6.29 5.19
C GLY A 184 11.97 7.26 6.37
N ARG A 185 12.76 6.97 7.42
CA ARG A 185 12.93 7.88 8.55
C ARG A 185 13.50 9.25 8.14
N GLN A 186 14.46 9.27 7.22
CA GLN A 186 15.02 10.54 6.72
C GLN A 186 13.96 11.36 5.98
N ILE A 187 13.21 10.74 5.08
CA ILE A 187 12.12 11.37 4.32
C ILE A 187 11.08 11.97 5.28
N TRP A 188 10.66 11.22 6.29
CA TRP A 188 9.68 11.71 7.28
C TRP A 188 10.23 12.82 8.17
N ASN A 189 11.51 12.74 8.56
CA ASN A 189 12.15 13.82 9.32
C ASN A 189 12.28 15.12 8.49
N GLU A 190 12.51 15.03 7.19
CA GLU A 190 12.52 16.18 6.29
C GLU A 190 11.11 16.77 6.16
N ALA A 191 10.10 15.92 5.94
CA ALA A 191 8.72 16.36 5.80
C ALA A 191 8.18 17.05 7.08
N LEU A 192 8.33 16.40 8.23
CA LEU A 192 7.87 16.92 9.51
C LEU A 192 8.75 18.06 10.03
N GLY A 193 10.02 18.10 9.65
CA GLY A 193 10.96 19.15 10.01
C GLY A 193 10.73 20.49 9.32
N ARG A 194 9.78 20.60 8.39
CA ARG A 194 9.35 21.88 7.77
C ARG A 194 8.70 22.81 8.79
N ILE A 195 8.12 22.26 9.86
CA ILE A 195 7.60 23.01 10.99
C ILE A 195 8.44 22.67 12.21
N LYS A 196 9.09 23.69 12.80
CA LYS A 196 9.84 23.55 14.04
C LYS A 196 9.15 24.35 15.13
N VAL A 197 8.88 23.69 16.26
CA VAL A 197 8.17 24.30 17.39
C VAL A 197 9.06 24.35 18.62
N GLU A 198 9.14 25.49 19.24
CA GLU A 198 9.84 25.73 20.50
C GLU A 198 8.81 26.05 21.60
N GLY A 199 9.10 25.62 22.82
CA GLY A 199 8.18 25.78 23.97
C GLY A 199 7.11 24.70 24.01
N GLY A 200 6.10 24.89 24.86
CA GLY A 200 5.07 23.89 25.16
C GLY A 200 5.58 22.68 25.94
N THR A 201 4.68 21.77 26.27
CA THR A 201 5.03 20.47 26.87
C THR A 201 5.40 19.46 25.80
N GLU A 202 5.99 18.31 26.19
CA GLU A 202 6.25 17.20 25.25
C GLU A 202 4.93 16.61 24.73
N ASP A 203 3.87 16.61 25.52
CA ASP A 203 2.54 16.17 25.10
C ASP A 203 1.97 17.12 24.01
N ASP A 204 2.12 18.43 24.16
CA ASP A 204 1.70 19.41 23.13
C ASP A 204 2.44 19.19 21.81
N LYS A 205 3.75 18.94 21.88
CA LYS A 205 4.56 18.63 20.69
C LYS A 205 4.15 17.30 20.06
N THR A 206 3.86 16.29 20.88
CA THR A 206 3.39 14.97 20.41
C THR A 206 2.06 15.11 19.67
N VAL A 207 1.11 15.87 20.22
CA VAL A 207 -0.19 16.14 19.57
C VAL A 207 0.01 16.90 18.26
N LEU A 208 0.85 17.94 18.27
CA LEU A 208 1.13 18.73 17.06
C LEU A 208 1.72 17.85 15.94
N TYR A 209 2.83 17.16 16.21
CA TYR A 209 3.51 16.37 15.17
C TYR A 209 2.70 15.14 14.75
N SER A 210 1.92 14.53 15.62
CA SER A 210 0.99 13.47 15.24
C SER A 210 -0.13 13.98 14.35
N SER A 211 -0.64 15.18 14.61
CA SER A 211 -1.64 15.82 13.77
C SER A 211 -1.04 16.26 12.42
N PHE A 212 0.17 16.79 12.45
CA PHE A 212 0.89 17.18 11.24
C PHE A 212 1.22 15.96 10.36
N TYR A 213 1.69 14.85 10.94
CA TYR A 213 1.87 13.57 10.23
C TYR A 213 0.60 13.17 9.45
N ARG A 214 -0.58 13.29 10.07
CA ARG A 214 -1.85 12.92 9.44
C ARG A 214 -2.24 13.77 8.23
N THR A 215 -1.71 14.99 8.09
CA THR A 215 -1.95 15.81 6.89
C THR A 215 -1.26 15.25 5.64
N PHE A 216 -0.32 14.31 5.78
CA PHE A 216 0.35 13.61 4.68
C PHE A 216 -0.32 12.30 4.28
N GLU A 217 -1.33 11.81 5.03
CA GLU A 217 -2.02 10.55 4.71
C GLU A 217 -2.80 10.65 3.39
N ARG A 218 -3.23 11.86 3.01
CA ARG A 218 -4.01 12.14 1.81
C ARG A 218 -3.67 13.52 1.24
N PRO A 219 -3.82 13.73 -0.09
CA PRO A 219 -4.04 12.72 -1.12
C PRO A 219 -2.80 11.85 -1.36
N ILE A 220 -2.98 10.70 -2.04
CA ILE A 220 -1.89 9.82 -2.44
C ILE A 220 -1.43 10.12 -3.86
N CYS A 221 -0.13 9.98 -4.12
CA CYS A 221 0.43 10.07 -5.46
C CYS A 221 0.15 8.76 -6.22
N MET A 222 -0.54 8.87 -7.35
CA MET A 222 -0.88 7.75 -8.24
C MET A 222 0.13 7.57 -9.37
N SER A 223 1.00 8.55 -9.62
CA SER A 223 2.06 8.42 -10.64
C SER A 223 3.04 7.32 -10.26
N GLU A 224 3.30 6.42 -11.22
CA GLU A 224 4.13 5.24 -11.06
C GLU A 224 5.46 5.37 -11.80
N ALA A 225 6.35 4.39 -11.65
CA ALA A 225 7.66 4.40 -12.30
C ALA A 225 7.55 4.53 -13.82
N GLY A 226 8.07 5.64 -14.35
CA GLY A 226 7.98 6.01 -15.78
C GLY A 226 6.96 7.11 -16.06
N GLY A 227 6.38 7.74 -15.01
CA GLY A 227 5.51 8.91 -15.18
C GLY A 227 4.13 8.55 -15.74
N ARG A 228 3.58 7.39 -15.38
CA ARG A 228 2.24 6.96 -15.81
C ARG A 228 1.35 6.72 -14.59
N TYR A 229 0.06 6.94 -14.77
CA TYR A 229 -0.94 6.67 -13.74
C TYR A 229 -2.24 6.12 -14.35
N PHE A 230 -2.96 5.33 -13.57
CA PHE A 230 -4.33 4.93 -13.90
C PHE A 230 -5.31 5.93 -13.30
N SER A 231 -6.28 6.37 -14.11
CA SER A 231 -7.39 7.20 -13.67
C SER A 231 -8.67 6.38 -13.57
N ALA A 232 -9.26 6.34 -12.38
CA ALA A 232 -10.57 5.74 -12.18
C ALA A 232 -11.75 6.63 -12.67
N PHE A 233 -11.46 7.86 -13.12
CA PHE A 233 -12.46 8.83 -13.57
C PHE A 233 -12.89 8.60 -15.02
N ASP A 234 -12.01 8.04 -15.85
CA ASP A 234 -12.29 7.62 -17.21
C ASP A 234 -11.96 6.15 -17.51
N GLY A 235 -11.24 5.48 -16.59
CA GLY A 235 -10.85 4.08 -16.70
C GLY A 235 -9.59 3.86 -17.55
N GLU A 236 -8.82 4.90 -17.86
CA GLU A 236 -7.68 4.87 -18.76
C GLU A 236 -6.35 5.08 -18.04
N VAL A 237 -5.26 4.73 -18.72
CA VAL A 237 -3.88 4.98 -18.28
C VAL A 237 -3.34 6.19 -19.01
N HIS A 238 -2.83 7.15 -18.27
CA HIS A 238 -2.28 8.42 -18.76
C HIS A 238 -0.81 8.58 -18.45
N ASP A 239 -0.12 9.44 -19.22
CA ASP A 239 1.19 9.99 -18.85
C ASP A 239 1.00 11.23 -17.98
N ASP A 240 1.80 11.37 -16.92
CA ASP A 240 1.73 12.52 -16.02
C ASP A 240 2.45 13.76 -16.55
N ASN A 241 3.19 13.61 -17.67
CA ASN A 241 3.92 14.70 -18.31
C ASN A 241 4.83 15.50 -17.36
N GLY A 242 5.31 14.85 -16.31
CA GLY A 242 6.18 15.44 -15.29
C GLY A 242 5.44 16.19 -14.17
N THR A 243 4.09 16.14 -14.16
CA THR A 243 3.25 16.64 -13.08
C THR A 243 2.57 15.45 -12.40
N PRO A 244 2.99 15.04 -11.21
CA PRO A 244 2.43 13.87 -10.53
C PRO A 244 0.91 13.98 -10.33
N PHE A 245 0.20 12.90 -10.63
CA PHE A 245 -1.24 12.80 -10.42
C PHE A 245 -1.55 12.32 -9.01
N TYR A 246 -2.35 13.09 -8.29
CA TYR A 246 -2.79 12.81 -6.92
C TYR A 246 -4.26 12.45 -6.89
N ASN A 247 -4.64 11.44 -6.09
CA ASN A 247 -6.02 10.98 -5.88
C ASN A 247 -6.24 10.59 -4.42
N ASP A 248 -7.43 10.08 -4.10
CA ASP A 248 -7.85 9.63 -2.77
C ASP A 248 -7.81 10.78 -1.75
N ASP A 249 -8.29 11.95 -2.17
CA ASP A 249 -8.44 13.11 -1.28
C ASP A 249 -9.88 13.21 -0.77
N TRP A 250 -10.03 13.15 0.50
CA TRP A 250 -11.31 13.41 1.14
C TRP A 250 -11.50 14.92 1.31
N ILE A 251 -11.74 15.59 0.20
CA ILE A 251 -11.74 17.05 0.09
C ILE A 251 -12.68 17.74 1.08
N TRP A 252 -13.76 17.05 1.51
CA TRP A 252 -14.65 17.53 2.56
C TRP A 252 -13.94 17.69 3.91
N ASP A 253 -12.94 16.84 4.18
CA ASP A 253 -12.12 16.89 5.40
C ASP A 253 -10.90 17.83 5.21
N THR A 254 -10.23 17.75 4.06
CA THR A 254 -8.91 18.34 3.84
C THR A 254 -8.94 19.83 3.47
N TYR A 255 -10.01 20.33 2.84
CA TYR A 255 -10.08 21.68 2.31
C TYR A 255 -9.91 22.77 3.37
N ARG A 256 -10.31 22.52 4.62
CA ARG A 256 -10.33 23.53 5.68
C ARG A 256 -8.95 23.90 6.20
N ALA A 257 -8.04 22.93 6.25
CA ALA A 257 -6.76 23.13 6.90
C ALA A 257 -5.59 22.47 6.16
N ALA A 258 -5.74 21.26 5.61
CA ALA A 258 -4.63 20.55 4.98
C ALA A 258 -4.17 21.22 3.68
N HIS A 259 -5.09 21.63 2.81
CA HIS A 259 -4.77 22.41 1.59
C HIS A 259 -4.17 23.77 1.92
N PRO A 260 -4.80 24.64 2.76
CA PRO A 260 -4.19 25.90 3.16
C PRO A 260 -2.82 25.75 3.84
N LEU A 261 -2.64 24.69 4.66
CA LEU A 261 -1.33 24.42 5.25
C LEU A 261 -0.28 24.11 4.19
N ARG A 262 -0.61 23.27 3.19
CA ARG A 262 0.33 22.92 2.11
C ARG A 262 0.70 24.12 1.26
N THR A 263 -0.22 25.02 0.99
CA THR A 263 0.06 26.29 0.31
C THR A 263 1.18 27.07 1.01
N LEU A 264 1.27 26.98 2.34
CA LEU A 264 2.32 27.66 3.12
C LEU A 264 3.65 26.89 3.16
N ILE A 265 3.63 25.54 3.19
CA ILE A 265 4.82 24.74 3.50
C ILE A 265 5.30 23.86 2.34
N ASP A 266 4.46 23.60 1.33
CA ASP A 266 4.76 22.73 0.18
C ASP A 266 3.96 23.16 -1.06
N GLN A 267 4.14 24.40 -1.47
CA GLN A 267 3.38 25.02 -2.55
C GLN A 267 3.40 24.19 -3.83
N LYS A 268 4.57 23.69 -4.24
CA LYS A 268 4.67 22.88 -5.48
C LYS A 268 3.81 21.63 -5.42
N LYS A 269 3.77 20.94 -4.29
CA LYS A 269 2.91 19.78 -4.11
C LYS A 269 1.43 20.14 -4.16
N GLU A 270 1.06 21.28 -3.59
CA GLU A 270 -0.31 21.77 -3.64
C GLU A 270 -0.74 22.12 -5.07
N GLU A 271 0.12 22.76 -5.86
CA GLU A 271 -0.11 23.02 -7.28
C GLU A 271 -0.36 21.72 -8.08
N ASP A 272 0.42 20.66 -7.83
CA ASP A 272 0.26 19.36 -8.47
C ASP A 272 -1.07 18.67 -8.07
N ILE A 273 -1.48 18.83 -6.81
CA ILE A 273 -2.78 18.33 -6.31
C ILE A 273 -3.94 19.06 -7.00
N ILE A 274 -3.86 20.40 -7.08
CA ILE A 274 -4.87 21.22 -7.77
C ILE A 274 -4.94 20.87 -9.25
N ALA A 275 -3.81 20.71 -9.92
CA ALA A 275 -3.77 20.23 -11.31
C ALA A 275 -4.47 18.88 -11.47
N SER A 276 -4.30 17.98 -10.49
CA SER A 276 -4.98 16.68 -10.49
C SER A 276 -6.51 16.81 -10.37
N PHE A 277 -7.03 17.73 -9.55
CA PHE A 277 -8.48 17.98 -9.49
C PHE A 277 -9.05 18.49 -10.81
N LEU A 278 -8.32 19.34 -11.51
CA LEU A 278 -8.71 19.84 -12.83
C LEU A 278 -8.74 18.69 -13.85
N LEU A 279 -7.70 17.85 -13.86
CA LEU A 279 -7.66 16.65 -14.71
C LEU A 279 -8.81 15.68 -14.43
N MET A 280 -9.16 15.45 -13.15
CA MET A 280 -10.30 14.61 -12.78
C MET A 280 -11.62 15.15 -13.38
N ALA A 281 -11.83 16.47 -13.36
CA ALA A 281 -13.02 17.08 -13.93
C ALA A 281 -13.08 16.90 -15.45
N GLU A 282 -11.95 17.02 -16.16
CA GLU A 282 -11.83 16.77 -17.59
C GLU A 282 -12.09 15.29 -17.92
N GLN A 283 -11.46 14.36 -17.21
CA GLN A 283 -11.58 12.91 -17.39
C GLN A 283 -13.01 12.40 -17.13
N MET A 284 -13.73 12.99 -16.18
CA MET A 284 -15.15 12.68 -15.97
C MET A 284 -16.05 13.18 -17.13
N GLY A 285 -15.54 14.02 -18.03
CA GLY A 285 -16.30 14.57 -19.15
C GLY A 285 -17.45 15.50 -18.76
N THR A 286 -17.63 15.82 -17.50
CA THR A 286 -18.69 16.66 -16.98
C THR A 286 -18.27 18.07 -16.65
N MET A 287 -16.95 18.31 -16.56
CA MET A 287 -16.34 19.56 -16.10
C MET A 287 -16.76 19.99 -14.69
N TRP A 288 -17.32 19.07 -13.92
CA TRP A 288 -17.62 19.27 -12.50
C TRP A 288 -16.41 18.85 -11.65
N MET A 289 -16.07 19.65 -10.68
CA MET A 289 -15.02 19.29 -9.74
C MET A 289 -15.42 18.05 -8.94
N PRO A 290 -14.47 17.16 -8.62
CA PRO A 290 -14.74 16.01 -7.77
C PRO A 290 -15.27 16.45 -6.41
N THR A 291 -16.18 15.69 -5.86
CA THR A 291 -16.78 15.96 -4.54
C THR A 291 -16.13 15.17 -3.42
N PHE A 292 -15.72 13.94 -3.73
CA PHE A 292 -15.04 13.06 -2.79
C PHE A 292 -14.22 12.02 -3.57
N PRO A 293 -13.07 12.44 -4.14
CA PRO A 293 -12.24 11.55 -4.94
C PRO A 293 -11.65 10.43 -4.09
N GLU A 294 -11.78 9.21 -4.58
CA GLU A 294 -11.19 7.98 -4.03
C GLU A 294 -10.41 7.25 -5.13
N VAL A 295 -9.59 6.28 -4.78
CA VAL A 295 -8.85 5.47 -5.76
C VAL A 295 -9.75 4.79 -6.80
N THR A 296 -11.04 4.64 -6.51
CA THR A 296 -12.06 4.02 -7.37
C THR A 296 -12.94 5.03 -8.11
N GLY A 297 -12.60 6.32 -8.11
CA GLY A 297 -13.35 7.41 -8.72
C GLY A 297 -14.03 8.33 -7.71
N ASP A 298 -14.83 9.28 -8.18
CA ASP A 298 -15.58 10.18 -7.28
C ASP A 298 -16.77 9.45 -6.65
N SER A 299 -16.64 9.13 -5.37
CA SER A 299 -17.69 8.41 -4.63
C SER A 299 -18.93 9.24 -4.33
N ARG A 300 -18.85 10.55 -4.44
CA ARG A 300 -19.94 11.51 -4.17
C ARG A 300 -20.61 11.33 -2.81
N ARG A 301 -19.90 10.80 -1.82
CA ARG A 301 -20.42 10.55 -0.47
C ARG A 301 -20.82 11.81 0.26
N MET A 302 -20.14 12.92 -0.05
CA MET A 302 -20.36 14.22 0.56
C MET A 302 -20.79 15.22 -0.50
N ASN A 303 -21.79 16.04 -0.16
CA ASN A 303 -22.18 17.19 -0.98
C ASN A 303 -21.15 18.29 -0.77
N SER A 304 -20.44 18.69 -1.83
CA SER A 304 -19.55 19.81 -1.65
C SER A 304 -19.10 20.47 -2.94
N ASN A 305 -18.83 21.77 -2.82
CA ASN A 305 -18.04 22.56 -3.76
C ASN A 305 -16.63 22.84 -3.17
N HIS A 306 -16.16 21.97 -2.28
CA HIS A 306 -14.92 22.21 -1.53
C HIS A 306 -13.68 22.19 -2.41
N ALA A 307 -13.67 21.37 -3.47
CA ALA A 307 -12.60 21.40 -4.47
C ALA A 307 -12.50 22.77 -5.14
N VAL A 308 -13.65 23.40 -5.49
CA VAL A 308 -13.68 24.76 -6.06
C VAL A 308 -13.10 25.77 -5.07
N ALA A 309 -13.45 25.65 -3.78
CA ALA A 309 -12.90 26.54 -2.74
C ALA A 309 -11.39 26.38 -2.58
N ALA A 310 -10.88 25.14 -2.53
CA ALA A 310 -9.46 24.85 -2.40
C ALA A 310 -8.64 25.32 -3.63
N ILE A 311 -9.24 25.27 -4.84
CA ILE A 311 -8.59 25.74 -6.07
C ILE A 311 -8.57 27.29 -6.14
N ALA A 312 -9.57 27.94 -5.56
CA ALA A 312 -9.69 29.39 -5.60
C ALA A 312 -8.81 30.12 -4.55
N ASP A 313 -8.45 29.45 -3.48
CA ASP A 313 -7.59 29.93 -2.41
C ASP A 313 -6.11 29.91 -2.80
#